data_98e391fb9ac8c9244105e1b1b1fa6718
#
_entry.id   98e391fb9ac8c9244105e1b1b1fa6718
#
_cell.length_a   1.000
_cell.length_b   1.000
_cell.length_c   1.000
_cell.angle_alpha   90.00
_cell.angle_beta   90.00
_cell.angle_gamma   90.00
#
_symmetry.space_group_name_H-M   'P 1'
#
loop_
_entity.id
_entity.type
_entity.pdbx_description
1 polymer ?
#
loop_
_entity_poly.entity_id
_entity_poly.type
_entity_poly.pdbx_seq_one_letter_code
_entity_poly.pdbx_strand_id
1 'polypeptide(L)'
;MAEGTKERILRTALELFAQNGYLGTSMNDIAGQLGFTKAALYKHYASKQEILDKIVERMNKMDYERAEVYEMPETEPDGFAEAYLHTPIQKIRTYSLAQFDHWTKEPFSSNFRKMLTLEQYRDPKLAQLHHDYLAGGPLEYMAAIFRKL
;
A
#
# COMPACT_ATOMS: atom_id res chain seq x y z
N MET A 1 2.90 16.20 16.13
CA MET A 1 2.45 15.23 17.15
C MET A 1 3.38 14.02 17.12
N ALA A 2 3.63 13.42 18.28
CA ALA A 2 4.40 12.18 18.32
C ALA A 2 3.61 11.05 17.63
N GLU A 3 4.29 10.26 16.82
CA GLU A 3 3.75 9.07 16.17
C GLU A 3 3.22 8.08 17.23
N GLY A 4 1.98 7.61 17.06
CA GLY A 4 1.40 6.63 17.97
C GLY A 4 2.14 5.28 17.94
N THR A 5 2.11 4.56 19.07
CA THR A 5 2.82 3.27 19.18
C THR A 5 2.40 2.26 18.11
N LYS A 6 1.11 2.16 17.82
CA LYS A 6 0.60 1.25 16.75
C LYS A 6 1.17 1.61 15.39
N GLU A 7 1.22 2.89 15.08
CA GLU A 7 1.76 3.40 13.82
C GLU A 7 3.26 3.09 13.69
N ARG A 8 4.03 3.32 14.76
CA ARG A 8 5.45 2.97 14.81
C ARG A 8 5.69 1.47 14.59
N ILE A 9 4.80 0.62 15.13
CA ILE A 9 4.88 -0.84 14.91
C ILE A 9 4.67 -1.16 13.42
N LEU A 10 3.63 -0.61 12.78
CA LEU A 10 3.35 -0.87 11.36
C LEU A 10 4.52 -0.45 10.47
N ARG A 11 5.06 0.75 10.69
CA ARG A 11 6.19 1.27 9.92
C ARG A 11 7.44 0.41 10.10
N THR A 12 7.81 0.08 11.33
CA THR A 12 8.98 -0.76 11.63
C THR A 12 8.82 -2.18 11.06
N ALA A 13 7.64 -2.77 11.19
CA ALA A 13 7.35 -4.09 10.61
C ALA A 13 7.50 -4.05 9.09
N LEU A 14 6.94 -3.04 8.43
CA LEU A 14 7.02 -2.89 6.99
C LEU A 14 8.45 -2.65 6.50
N GLU A 15 9.26 -1.89 7.22
CA GLU A 15 10.69 -1.73 6.93
C GLU A 15 11.43 -3.07 6.96
N LEU A 16 11.17 -3.91 7.98
CA LEU A 16 11.74 -5.25 8.07
C LEU A 16 11.22 -6.18 6.97
N PHE A 17 9.93 -6.14 6.66
CA PHE A 17 9.35 -6.90 5.55
C PHE A 17 9.97 -6.50 4.20
N ALA A 18 10.25 -5.22 3.99
CA ALA A 18 10.90 -4.74 2.78
C ALA A 18 12.37 -5.16 2.66
N GLN A 19 13.06 -5.37 3.79
CA GLN A 19 14.46 -5.78 3.83
C GLN A 19 14.65 -7.30 3.77
N ASN A 20 13.89 -8.03 4.56
CA ASN A 20 14.08 -9.46 4.81
C ASN A 20 12.98 -10.35 4.22
N GLY A 21 11.93 -9.75 3.65
CA GLY A 21 10.70 -10.41 3.26
C GLY A 21 9.72 -10.58 4.43
N TYR A 22 8.44 -10.71 4.12
CA TYR A 22 7.40 -10.99 5.11
C TYR A 22 7.62 -12.36 5.78
N LEU A 23 7.90 -13.39 4.98
CA LEU A 23 8.18 -14.75 5.49
C LEU A 23 9.46 -14.79 6.33
N GLY A 24 10.47 -13.99 5.96
CA GLY A 24 11.76 -13.92 6.65
C GLY A 24 11.79 -13.08 7.92
N THR A 25 10.67 -12.46 8.32
CA THR A 25 10.55 -11.59 9.50
C THR A 25 9.63 -12.19 10.54
N SER A 26 10.08 -12.29 11.78
CA SER A 26 9.30 -12.78 12.92
C SER A 26 8.77 -11.65 13.80
N MET A 27 7.78 -11.96 14.65
CA MET A 27 7.32 -11.04 15.71
C MET A 27 8.46 -10.65 16.66
N ASN A 28 9.40 -11.56 16.93
CA ASN A 28 10.58 -11.27 17.74
C ASN A 28 11.50 -10.24 17.06
N ASP A 29 11.69 -10.32 15.75
CA ASP A 29 12.50 -9.34 15.00
C ASP A 29 11.88 -7.95 15.10
N ILE A 30 10.57 -7.86 14.95
CA ILE A 30 9.82 -6.59 15.05
C ILE A 30 9.95 -6.02 16.47
N ALA A 31 9.71 -6.84 17.50
CA ALA A 31 9.85 -6.43 18.90
C ALA A 31 11.27 -5.96 19.20
N GLY A 32 12.28 -6.71 18.76
CA GLY A 32 13.69 -6.37 18.94
C GLY A 32 14.06 -5.03 18.30
N GLN A 33 13.62 -4.77 17.08
CA GLN A 33 13.86 -3.51 16.38
C GLN A 33 13.21 -2.30 17.08
N LEU A 34 12.06 -2.53 17.73
CA LEU A 34 11.34 -1.50 18.49
C LEU A 34 11.90 -1.28 19.91
N GLY A 35 12.76 -2.15 20.40
CA GLY A 35 13.15 -2.20 21.81
C GLY A 35 12.02 -2.67 22.73
N PHE A 36 11.08 -3.46 22.21
CA PHE A 36 9.95 -4.02 22.94
C PHE A 36 10.25 -5.45 23.39
N THR A 37 9.59 -5.86 24.48
CA THR A 37 9.44 -7.30 24.78
C THR A 37 8.42 -7.89 23.80
N LYS A 38 8.51 -9.20 23.54
CA LYS A 38 7.51 -9.92 22.75
C LYS A 38 6.09 -9.71 23.30
N ALA A 39 5.93 -9.79 24.63
CA ALA A 39 4.65 -9.58 25.30
C ALA A 39 4.10 -8.16 25.05
N ALA A 40 4.94 -7.15 25.06
CA ALA A 40 4.54 -5.76 24.77
C ALA A 40 4.04 -5.60 23.33
N LEU A 41 4.68 -6.24 22.36
CA LEU A 41 4.22 -6.22 20.96
C LEU A 41 2.86 -6.92 20.82
N TYR A 42 2.67 -8.08 21.43
CA TYR A 42 1.40 -8.83 21.39
C TYR A 42 0.22 -8.12 22.06
N LYS A 43 0.45 -7.13 22.91
CA LYS A 43 -0.61 -6.24 23.43
C LYS A 43 -1.22 -5.34 22.35
N HIS A 44 -0.47 -5.06 21.28
CA HIS A 44 -0.91 -4.18 20.21
C HIS A 44 -1.45 -4.95 19.01
N TYR A 45 -0.81 -6.08 18.66
CA TYR A 45 -1.15 -6.92 17.51
C TYR A 45 -1.00 -8.39 17.87
N ALA A 46 -2.04 -9.17 17.61
CA ALA A 46 -2.11 -10.59 17.98
C ALA A 46 -1.18 -11.47 17.10
N SER A 47 -0.85 -11.04 15.90
CA SER A 47 -0.04 -11.81 14.96
C SER A 47 0.65 -10.93 13.91
N LYS A 48 1.64 -11.50 13.25
CA LYS A 48 2.27 -10.89 12.07
C LYS A 48 1.26 -10.66 10.92
N GLN A 49 0.30 -11.56 10.77
CA GLN A 49 -0.77 -11.41 9.78
C GLN A 49 -1.65 -10.20 10.08
N GLU A 50 -2.03 -9.97 11.33
CA GLU A 50 -2.79 -8.77 11.72
C GLU A 50 -2.02 -7.47 11.40
N ILE A 51 -0.71 -7.47 11.63
CA ILE A 51 0.15 -6.35 11.24
C ILE A 51 0.10 -6.12 9.74
N LEU A 52 0.21 -7.18 8.92
CA LEU A 52 0.11 -7.08 7.47
C LEU A 52 -1.27 -6.57 7.03
N ASP A 53 -2.35 -7.07 7.62
CA ASP A 53 -3.72 -6.63 7.29
C ASP A 53 -3.89 -5.12 7.58
N LYS A 54 -3.33 -4.63 8.67
CA LYS A 54 -3.33 -3.19 9.01
C LYS A 54 -2.43 -2.34 8.11
N ILE A 55 -1.34 -2.90 7.61
CA ILE A 55 -0.51 -2.25 6.58
C ILE A 55 -1.31 -2.10 5.29
N VAL A 56 -2.02 -3.13 4.84
CA VAL A 56 -2.88 -3.09 3.64
C VAL A 56 -4.02 -2.07 3.82
N GLU A 57 -4.69 -2.10 4.97
CA GLU A 57 -5.74 -1.11 5.30
C GLU A 57 -5.22 0.32 5.21
N ARG A 58 -4.02 0.58 5.74
CA ARG A 58 -3.38 1.89 5.64
C ARG A 58 -3.04 2.26 4.20
N MET A 59 -2.54 1.34 3.39
CA MET A 59 -2.27 1.59 1.96
C MET A 59 -3.55 2.01 1.23
N ASN A 60 -4.66 1.29 1.44
CA ASN A 60 -5.95 1.64 0.86
C ASN A 60 -6.41 3.04 1.27
N LYS A 61 -6.25 3.37 2.56
CA LYS A 61 -6.58 4.71 3.07
C LYS A 61 -5.72 5.80 2.41
N MET A 62 -4.43 5.58 2.27
CA MET A 62 -3.51 6.53 1.61
C MET A 62 -3.87 6.74 0.14
N ASP A 63 -4.28 5.68 -0.56
CA ASP A 63 -4.73 5.76 -1.95
C ASP A 63 -6.03 6.58 -2.08
N TYR A 64 -7.00 6.32 -1.21
CA TYR A 64 -8.25 7.05 -1.17
C TYR A 64 -8.03 8.55 -0.87
N GLU A 65 -7.30 8.87 0.20
CA GLU A 65 -6.99 10.26 0.59
C GLU A 65 -6.26 11.01 -0.53
N ARG A 66 -5.38 10.34 -1.27
CA ARG A 66 -4.68 10.95 -2.41
C ARG A 66 -5.64 11.24 -3.56
N ALA A 67 -6.54 10.30 -3.89
CA ALA A 67 -7.55 10.51 -4.92
C ALA A 67 -8.45 11.69 -4.57
N GLU A 68 -8.88 11.82 -3.31
CA GLU A 68 -9.65 12.98 -2.82
C GLU A 68 -8.89 14.29 -2.95
N VAL A 69 -7.62 14.34 -2.49
CA VAL A 69 -6.79 15.57 -2.55
C VAL A 69 -6.65 16.09 -3.99
N TYR A 70 -6.57 15.19 -4.95
CA TYR A 70 -6.50 15.55 -6.38
C TYR A 70 -7.88 15.59 -7.05
N GLU A 71 -8.96 15.43 -6.27
CA GLU A 71 -10.34 15.42 -6.77
C GLU A 71 -10.52 14.51 -8.00
N MET A 72 -9.88 13.35 -7.99
CA MET A 72 -10.05 12.36 -9.05
C MET A 72 -11.42 11.70 -8.93
N PRO A 73 -12.02 11.29 -10.04
CA PRO A 73 -13.29 10.60 -10.01
C PRO A 73 -13.24 9.37 -9.08
N GLU A 74 -14.29 9.17 -8.27
CA GLU A 74 -14.43 7.97 -7.46
C GLU A 74 -14.53 6.71 -8.33
N THR A 75 -13.99 5.62 -7.85
CA THR A 75 -13.91 4.34 -8.57
C THR A 75 -15.21 3.53 -8.50
N GLU A 76 -16.35 4.16 -8.69
CA GLU A 76 -17.61 3.43 -8.87
C GLU A 76 -17.63 2.77 -10.27
N PRO A 77 -18.03 1.48 -10.38
CA PRO A 77 -17.84 0.70 -11.59
C PRO A 77 -18.48 1.26 -12.85
N ASP A 78 -19.62 1.93 -12.74
CA ASP A 78 -20.45 2.25 -13.90
C ASP A 78 -20.25 3.64 -14.53
N GLY A 79 -19.61 4.57 -13.84
CA GLY A 79 -19.44 5.96 -14.33
C GLY A 79 -17.98 6.44 -14.40
N PHE A 80 -17.07 5.68 -13.83
CA PHE A 80 -15.69 6.07 -13.62
C PHE A 80 -14.95 6.42 -14.93
N ALA A 81 -15.00 5.56 -15.94
CA ALA A 81 -14.28 5.78 -17.18
C ALA A 81 -14.77 7.05 -17.90
N GLU A 82 -16.06 7.32 -17.89
CA GLU A 82 -16.64 8.52 -18.48
C GLU A 82 -16.26 9.78 -17.69
N ALA A 83 -16.34 9.75 -16.36
CA ALA A 83 -15.89 10.84 -15.51
C ALA A 83 -14.41 11.16 -15.70
N TYR A 84 -13.58 10.13 -15.87
CA TYR A 84 -12.16 10.28 -16.14
C TYR A 84 -11.89 10.98 -17.49
N LEU A 85 -12.65 10.63 -18.54
CA LEU A 85 -12.53 11.27 -19.87
C LEU A 85 -12.87 12.75 -19.84
N HIS A 86 -13.75 13.19 -18.93
CA HIS A 86 -14.10 14.60 -18.74
C HIS A 86 -13.14 15.35 -17.79
N THR A 87 -12.18 14.63 -17.18
CA THR A 87 -11.19 15.23 -16.27
C THR A 87 -10.13 16.02 -17.07
N PRO A 88 -9.83 17.28 -16.68
CA PRO A 88 -8.82 18.07 -17.37
C PRO A 88 -7.46 17.36 -17.41
N ILE A 89 -6.80 17.37 -18.56
CA ILE A 89 -5.51 16.68 -18.78
C ILE A 89 -4.42 17.11 -17.80
N GLN A 90 -4.41 18.38 -17.36
CA GLN A 90 -3.46 18.86 -16.37
C GLN A 90 -3.67 18.23 -15.00
N LYS A 91 -4.91 17.95 -14.63
CA LYS A 91 -5.28 17.26 -13.39
C LYS A 91 -4.82 15.80 -13.43
N ILE A 92 -5.07 15.11 -14.54
CA ILE A 92 -4.57 13.74 -14.77
C ILE A 92 -3.04 13.71 -14.68
N ARG A 93 -2.36 14.64 -15.32
CA ARG A 93 -0.89 14.74 -15.26
C ARG A 93 -0.38 14.94 -13.84
N THR A 94 -0.96 15.88 -13.10
CA THR A 94 -0.56 16.19 -11.72
C THR A 94 -0.77 14.98 -10.82
N TYR A 95 -1.91 14.31 -10.93
CA TYR A 95 -2.20 13.09 -10.18
C TYR A 95 -1.25 11.94 -10.55
N SER A 96 -0.94 11.75 -11.83
CA SER A 96 0.00 10.71 -12.28
C SER A 96 1.41 10.93 -11.71
N LEU A 97 1.88 12.18 -11.62
CA LEU A 97 3.14 12.51 -10.96
C LEU A 97 3.09 12.24 -9.45
N ALA A 98 1.99 12.59 -8.79
CA ALA A 98 1.78 12.29 -7.39
C ALA A 98 1.74 10.79 -7.11
N GLN A 99 1.14 10.00 -7.99
CA GLN A 99 1.16 8.53 -7.93
C GLN A 99 2.59 7.99 -8.06
N PHE A 100 3.35 8.49 -9.01
CA PHE A 100 4.76 8.09 -9.17
C PHE A 100 5.58 8.41 -7.91
N ASP A 101 5.45 9.61 -7.35
CA ASP A 101 6.15 10.02 -6.14
C ASP A 101 5.72 9.19 -4.93
N HIS A 102 4.44 8.88 -4.80
CA HIS A 102 3.92 8.00 -3.77
C HIS A 102 4.59 6.61 -3.80
N TRP A 103 4.63 5.96 -4.94
CA TRP A 103 5.20 4.62 -5.07
C TRP A 103 6.72 4.57 -5.02
N THR A 104 7.41 5.68 -5.27
CA THR A 104 8.88 5.71 -5.38
C THR A 104 9.57 6.44 -4.22
N LYS A 105 8.97 7.49 -3.68
CA LYS A 105 9.58 8.38 -2.70
C LYS A 105 8.93 8.32 -1.31
N GLU A 106 7.62 8.05 -1.22
CA GLU A 106 6.94 7.92 0.06
C GLU A 106 7.44 6.65 0.76
N PRO A 107 8.00 6.72 1.99
CA PRO A 107 8.67 5.58 2.62
C PRO A 107 7.77 4.37 2.86
N PHE A 108 6.53 4.58 3.31
CA PHE A 108 5.61 3.49 3.61
C PHE A 108 5.22 2.74 2.33
N SER A 109 4.81 3.45 1.30
CA SER A 109 4.40 2.86 0.01
C SER A 109 5.56 2.22 -0.74
N SER A 110 6.74 2.83 -0.72
CA SER A 110 7.94 2.26 -1.35
C SER A 110 8.39 0.96 -0.66
N ASN A 111 8.29 0.88 0.66
CA ASN A 111 8.56 -0.35 1.41
C ASN A 111 7.49 -1.42 1.17
N PHE A 112 6.22 -1.03 1.07
CA PHE A 112 5.14 -1.95 0.70
C PHE A 112 5.40 -2.57 -0.68
N ARG A 113 5.73 -1.76 -1.68
CA ARG A 113 6.11 -2.23 -3.02
C ARG A 113 7.30 -3.19 -2.98
N LYS A 114 8.36 -2.87 -2.22
CA LYS A 114 9.54 -3.73 -2.09
C LYS A 114 9.17 -5.09 -1.46
N MET A 115 8.39 -5.09 -0.39
CA MET A 115 7.90 -6.30 0.26
C MET A 115 7.13 -7.19 -0.74
N LEU A 116 6.16 -6.63 -1.45
CA LEU A 116 5.37 -7.37 -2.43
C LEU A 116 6.25 -7.93 -3.56
N THR A 117 7.23 -7.18 -4.02
CA THR A 117 8.18 -7.61 -5.06
C THR A 117 9.03 -8.80 -4.58
N LEU A 118 9.46 -8.81 -3.32
CA LEU A 118 10.23 -9.93 -2.75
C LEU A 118 9.38 -11.21 -2.62
N GLU A 119 8.11 -11.07 -2.26
CA GLU A 119 7.26 -12.19 -1.87
C GLU A 119 6.35 -12.71 -3.00
N GLN A 120 6.30 -12.05 -4.15
CA GLN A 120 5.37 -12.39 -5.24
C GLN A 120 5.47 -13.85 -5.74
N TYR A 121 6.61 -14.50 -5.57
CA TYR A 121 6.83 -15.90 -5.95
C TYR A 121 6.86 -16.88 -4.77
N ARG A 122 6.68 -16.40 -3.55
CA ARG A 122 6.85 -17.20 -2.32
C ARG A 122 5.55 -17.42 -1.58
N ASP A 123 4.61 -16.48 -1.69
CA ASP A 123 3.33 -16.53 -0.98
C ASP A 123 2.18 -16.15 -1.91
N PRO A 124 1.17 -17.01 -2.09
CA PRO A 124 0.05 -16.75 -3.01
C PRO A 124 -0.78 -15.51 -2.66
N LYS A 125 -0.93 -15.18 -1.37
CA LYS A 125 -1.67 -13.99 -0.94
C LYS A 125 -0.90 -12.72 -1.26
N LEU A 126 0.41 -12.73 -1.04
CA LEU A 126 1.28 -11.60 -1.38
C LEU A 126 1.47 -11.46 -2.89
N ALA A 127 1.47 -12.58 -3.64
CA ALA A 127 1.39 -12.55 -5.10
C ALA A 127 0.12 -11.87 -5.60
N GLN A 128 -1.03 -12.16 -4.98
CA GLN A 128 -2.30 -11.50 -5.32
C GLN A 128 -2.26 -10.00 -5.01
N LEU A 129 -1.76 -9.61 -3.84
CA LEU A 129 -1.58 -8.18 -3.50
C LEU A 129 -0.63 -7.49 -4.48
N HIS A 130 0.47 -8.14 -4.88
CA HIS A 130 1.38 -7.60 -5.90
C HIS A 130 0.64 -7.37 -7.22
N HIS A 131 -0.15 -8.34 -7.66
CA HIS A 131 -0.96 -8.20 -8.86
C HIS A 131 -1.94 -7.03 -8.76
N ASP A 132 -2.68 -6.93 -7.65
CA ASP A 132 -3.74 -5.94 -7.48
C ASP A 132 -3.20 -4.51 -7.42
N TYR A 133 -2.07 -4.30 -6.73
CA TYR A 133 -1.49 -2.98 -6.55
C TYR A 133 -0.52 -2.55 -7.66
N LEU A 134 0.24 -3.48 -8.23
CA LEU A 134 1.41 -3.14 -9.04
C LEU A 134 1.34 -3.65 -10.49
N ALA A 135 0.39 -4.51 -10.82
CA ALA A 135 0.29 -5.12 -12.14
C ALA A 135 -1.13 -5.08 -12.71
N GLY A 136 -1.92 -6.12 -12.48
CA GLY A 136 -3.25 -6.29 -13.08
C GLY A 136 -4.21 -5.16 -12.74
N GLY A 137 -4.29 -4.75 -11.47
CA GLY A 137 -5.17 -3.68 -11.04
C GLY A 137 -4.97 -2.38 -11.83
N PRO A 138 -3.75 -1.81 -11.89
CA PRO A 138 -3.47 -0.63 -12.73
C PRO A 138 -3.74 -0.84 -14.23
N LEU A 139 -3.45 -2.03 -14.77
CA LEU A 139 -3.72 -2.34 -16.18
C LEU A 139 -5.22 -2.42 -16.48
N GLU A 140 -6.00 -3.07 -15.63
CA GLU A 140 -7.45 -3.16 -15.77
C GLU A 140 -8.12 -1.79 -15.68
N TYR A 141 -7.66 -0.96 -14.76
CA TYR A 141 -8.07 0.43 -14.60
C TYR A 141 -7.85 1.23 -15.90
N MET A 142 -6.64 1.21 -16.46
CA MET A 142 -6.35 1.90 -17.71
C MET A 142 -7.09 1.30 -18.92
N ALA A 143 -7.22 -0.02 -18.98
CA ALA A 143 -7.97 -0.69 -20.04
C ALA A 143 -9.45 -0.31 -20.01
N ALA A 144 -10.06 -0.13 -18.84
CA ALA A 144 -11.46 0.32 -18.72
C ALA A 144 -11.63 1.73 -19.30
N ILE A 145 -10.68 2.63 -19.08
CA ILE A 145 -10.68 3.98 -19.66
C ILE A 145 -10.56 3.90 -21.18
N PHE A 146 -9.57 3.18 -21.70
CA PHE A 146 -9.31 3.11 -23.16
C PHE A 146 -10.42 2.40 -23.95
N ARG A 147 -11.19 1.50 -23.35
CA ARG A 147 -12.35 0.89 -24.01
C ARG A 147 -13.52 1.86 -24.22
N LYS A 148 -13.53 3.00 -23.59
CA LYS A 148 -14.56 4.04 -23.70
C LYS A 148 -14.15 5.17 -24.68
N LEU A 149 -12.91 5.19 -25.13
CA LEU A 149 -12.38 6.06 -26.18
C LEU A 149 -12.76 5.53 -27.56
#